data_25b74759c221b9d8aaff80ba159c02f5
#
_entry.id   25b74759c221b9d8aaff80ba159c02f5
#
_cell.length_a   1.000
_cell.length_b   1.000
_cell.length_c   1.000
_cell.angle_alpha   90.00
_cell.angle_beta   90.00
_cell.angle_gamma   90.00
#
_symmetry.space_group_name_H-M   'P 1'
#
loop_
_entity.id
_entity.type
_entity.pdbx_description
1 polymer ?
#
loop_
_entity_poly.entity_id
_entity_poly.type
_entity_poly.pdbx_seq_one_letter_code
_entity_poly.pdbx_strand_id
1 'polypeptide(L)'
;MTLTYFLVKFVSFLTGEELEIMPRRKKDHLMRWGVMGCASIFFALEGYIYLESPDTNTPLVISHRGVSNKNGVQNTVQSLEKTAQLKPDLVEMDVQETKDGQFVVMHDANLKSLARINATPQDLTLDELTNTDIYENGYQTKISSFDDYLERANALNQKLLIEIKTSKKDSPQMMDHFLEKYGATIKKYGHQMQSLDYHVIDKVLAYDSEIPVYFILPYNSVFPRTKATGYTMEYSTLDEYFVNKLWTTDQKLYVWTVNSSESFDKAVRLGADGMITDDLEMVQSQVTMAQDDPEYTELLLKKAMEFFDF
;
A
#
# COMPACT_ATOMS: atom_id res chain seq x y z
N MET A 1 -42.76 -4.48 0.42
CA MET A 1 -43.41 -5.67 1.04
C MET A 1 -42.44 -6.83 1.30
N THR A 2 -41.31 -6.93 0.65
CA THR A 2 -40.34 -8.04 0.74
C THR A 2 -39.40 -7.96 1.93
N LEU A 3 -38.83 -6.79 2.25
CA LEU A 3 -37.86 -6.60 3.34
C LEU A 3 -38.49 -6.86 4.72
N THR A 4 -39.69 -6.35 4.94
CA THR A 4 -40.46 -6.53 6.17
C THR A 4 -40.79 -8.01 6.46
N TYR A 5 -41.08 -8.79 5.44
CA TYR A 5 -41.35 -10.21 5.55
C TYR A 5 -40.10 -10.99 5.94
N PHE A 6 -38.94 -10.64 5.37
CA PHE A 6 -37.64 -11.24 5.71
C PHE A 6 -37.22 -10.95 7.15
N LEU A 7 -37.37 -9.69 7.61
CA LEU A 7 -37.05 -9.30 8.99
C LEU A 7 -37.93 -10.01 10.04
N VAL A 8 -39.21 -10.14 9.79
CA VAL A 8 -40.14 -10.86 10.71
C VAL A 8 -39.79 -12.35 10.76
N LYS A 9 -39.45 -12.98 9.64
CA LYS A 9 -38.97 -14.35 9.62
C LYS A 9 -37.63 -14.55 10.30
N PHE A 10 -36.72 -13.61 10.17
CA PHE A 10 -35.42 -13.65 10.81
C PHE A 10 -35.53 -13.52 12.34
N VAL A 11 -36.36 -12.60 12.83
CA VAL A 11 -36.63 -12.46 14.27
C VAL A 11 -37.36 -13.70 14.83
N SER A 12 -38.33 -14.25 14.11
CA SER A 12 -39.03 -15.49 14.48
C SER A 12 -38.07 -16.69 14.53
N PHE A 13 -37.12 -16.76 13.61
CA PHE A 13 -36.06 -17.76 13.61
C PHE A 13 -35.11 -17.63 14.82
N LEU A 14 -34.73 -16.40 15.18
CA LEU A 14 -33.82 -16.15 16.31
C LEU A 14 -34.49 -16.37 17.67
N THR A 15 -35.78 -16.11 17.80
CA THR A 15 -36.52 -16.21 19.07
C THR A 15 -37.20 -17.55 19.27
N GLY A 16 -37.34 -18.39 18.23
CA GLY A 16 -38.05 -19.65 18.27
C GLY A 16 -39.57 -19.53 18.46
N GLU A 17 -40.12 -18.30 18.42
CA GLU A 17 -41.56 -18.05 18.57
C GLU A 17 -42.22 -17.78 17.21
N GLU A 18 -43.30 -18.46 16.88
CA GLU A 18 -44.16 -18.09 15.75
C GLU A 18 -44.92 -16.81 16.08
N LEU A 19 -44.53 -15.71 15.43
CA LEU A 19 -45.22 -14.42 15.57
C LEU A 19 -46.58 -14.48 14.85
N GLU A 20 -47.67 -14.63 15.64
CA GLU A 20 -49.05 -14.53 15.13
C GLU A 20 -49.32 -13.17 14.45
N ILE A 21 -50.14 -13.23 13.40
CA ILE A 21 -50.49 -12.04 12.57
C ILE A 21 -51.34 -11.07 13.39
N MET A 22 -50.70 -10.05 13.97
CA MET A 22 -51.40 -8.99 14.73
C MET A 22 -52.15 -8.01 13.81
N PRO A 23 -53.24 -7.37 14.29
CA PRO A 23 -54.02 -6.40 13.54
C PRO A 23 -53.17 -5.18 13.12
N ARG A 24 -53.42 -4.68 11.92
CA ARG A 24 -52.55 -3.74 11.16
C ARG A 24 -52.00 -2.54 11.98
N ARG A 25 -52.74 -1.94 12.88
CA ARG A 25 -52.31 -0.75 13.68
C ARG A 25 -51.29 -1.05 14.78
N LYS A 26 -51.38 -2.19 15.46
CA LYS A 26 -50.36 -2.63 16.46
C LYS A 26 -49.08 -3.16 15.80
N LYS A 27 -49.26 -3.76 14.64
CA LYS A 27 -48.17 -4.31 13.85
C LYS A 27 -47.21 -3.20 13.34
N ASP A 28 -47.75 -2.05 12.93
CA ASP A 28 -46.93 -0.94 12.46
C ASP A 28 -46.11 -0.28 13.59
N HIS A 29 -46.66 -0.21 14.81
CA HIS A 29 -45.90 0.29 15.98
C HIS A 29 -44.82 -0.69 16.44
N LEU A 30 -45.15 -1.98 16.58
CA LEU A 30 -44.18 -2.99 17.00
C LEU A 30 -43.04 -3.14 15.98
N MET A 31 -43.36 -3.05 14.69
CA MET A 31 -42.40 -3.09 13.61
C MET A 31 -41.48 -1.87 13.58
N ARG A 32 -42.02 -0.66 13.83
CA ARG A 32 -41.20 0.56 13.96
C ARG A 32 -40.26 0.51 15.15
N TRP A 33 -40.75 0.03 16.31
CA TRP A 33 -39.88 -0.18 17.48
C TRP A 33 -38.85 -1.27 17.29
N GLY A 34 -39.19 -2.34 16.56
CA GLY A 34 -38.26 -3.41 16.19
C GLY A 34 -37.16 -2.91 15.24
N VAL A 35 -37.52 -2.14 14.21
CA VAL A 35 -36.55 -1.55 13.26
C VAL A 35 -35.68 -0.53 13.97
N MET A 36 -36.26 0.34 14.82
CA MET A 36 -35.48 1.30 15.61
C MET A 36 -34.54 0.59 16.60
N GLY A 37 -34.99 -0.50 17.24
CA GLY A 37 -34.15 -1.29 18.14
C GLY A 37 -32.98 -1.96 17.40
N CYS A 38 -33.23 -2.58 16.26
CA CYS A 38 -32.19 -3.16 15.43
C CYS A 38 -31.20 -2.11 14.88
N ALA A 39 -31.71 -0.97 14.44
CA ALA A 39 -30.86 0.14 14.01
C ALA A 39 -30.01 0.69 15.16
N SER A 40 -30.61 0.86 16.36
CA SER A 40 -29.86 1.32 17.55
C SER A 40 -28.79 0.31 17.99
N ILE A 41 -29.05 -1.00 17.91
CA ILE A 41 -28.08 -2.05 18.21
C ILE A 41 -26.99 -2.08 17.14
N PHE A 42 -27.35 -1.90 15.87
CA PHE A 42 -26.38 -1.84 14.76
C PHE A 42 -25.44 -0.63 14.93
N PHE A 43 -26.00 0.58 15.19
CA PHE A 43 -25.20 1.77 15.44
C PHE A 43 -24.39 1.69 16.74
N ALA A 44 -24.89 1.01 17.78
CA ALA A 44 -24.14 0.79 19.01
C ALA A 44 -23.00 -0.21 18.80
N LEU A 45 -23.21 -1.27 18.00
CA LEU A 45 -22.17 -2.22 17.61
C LEU A 45 -21.12 -1.58 16.70
N GLU A 46 -21.55 -0.82 15.72
CA GLU A 46 -20.66 -0.05 14.85
C GLU A 46 -19.85 0.97 15.66
N GLY A 47 -20.50 1.72 16.55
CA GLY A 47 -19.83 2.63 17.46
C GLY A 47 -18.91 1.93 18.46
N TYR A 48 -19.29 0.75 18.95
CA TYR A 48 -18.44 -0.07 19.83
C TYR A 48 -17.22 -0.62 19.07
N ILE A 49 -17.42 -1.17 17.88
CA ILE A 49 -16.33 -1.62 16.99
C ILE A 49 -15.40 -0.45 16.66
N TYR A 50 -15.95 0.75 16.43
CA TYR A 50 -15.17 1.95 16.16
C TYR A 50 -14.39 2.45 17.39
N LEU A 51 -14.98 2.38 18.59
CA LEU A 51 -14.35 2.81 19.85
C LEU A 51 -13.36 1.77 20.42
N GLU A 52 -13.57 0.49 20.15
CA GLU A 52 -12.63 -0.59 20.50
C GLU A 52 -11.71 -0.98 19.35
N SER A 53 -11.78 -0.35 18.17
CA SER A 53 -10.72 -0.48 17.19
C SER A 53 -9.46 0.11 17.82
N PRO A 54 -8.56 -0.73 18.39
CA PRO A 54 -7.27 -0.23 18.84
C PRO A 54 -6.56 0.19 17.56
N ASP A 55 -6.16 1.42 17.52
CA ASP A 55 -5.43 2.03 16.43
C ASP A 55 -6.18 1.99 15.08
N THR A 56 -6.84 3.10 14.73
CA THR A 56 -6.83 3.52 13.34
C THR A 56 -5.36 3.62 12.99
N ASN A 57 -4.78 2.52 12.45
CA ASN A 57 -3.39 2.48 12.10
C ASN A 57 -3.14 3.67 11.18
N THR A 58 -2.41 4.64 11.69
CA THR A 58 -1.94 5.75 10.88
C THR A 58 -1.25 5.14 9.67
N PRO A 59 -1.69 5.44 8.44
CA PRO A 59 -1.07 4.86 7.27
C PRO A 59 0.41 5.26 7.21
N LEU A 60 1.26 4.30 6.86
CA LEU A 60 2.67 4.59 6.64
C LEU A 60 2.84 5.59 5.49
N VAL A 61 3.70 6.57 5.66
CA VAL A 61 4.05 7.51 4.60
C VAL A 61 5.34 7.05 3.93
N ILE A 62 5.24 6.71 2.65
CA ILE A 62 6.29 6.05 1.89
C ILE A 62 6.74 6.97 0.75
N SER A 63 8.02 7.33 0.71
CA SER A 63 8.58 8.11 -0.40
C SER A 63 8.70 7.24 -1.64
N HIS A 64 8.14 7.68 -2.76
CA HIS A 64 8.26 7.01 -4.05
C HIS A 64 9.63 7.27 -4.66
N ARG A 65 10.38 6.21 -5.00
CA ARG A 65 11.72 6.26 -5.62
C ARG A 65 12.74 7.13 -4.88
N GLY A 66 12.58 7.30 -3.57
CA GLY A 66 13.49 8.08 -2.75
C GLY A 66 13.54 9.58 -3.06
N VAL A 67 12.47 10.15 -3.61
CA VAL A 67 12.36 11.60 -3.88
C VAL A 67 11.11 12.19 -3.23
N SER A 68 11.12 13.50 -3.02
CA SER A 68 9.95 14.29 -2.63
C SER A 68 10.01 15.65 -3.32
N ASN A 69 8.89 16.08 -3.93
CA ASN A 69 8.77 17.37 -4.60
C ASN A 69 9.92 17.67 -5.57
N LYS A 70 10.37 16.66 -6.33
CA LYS A 70 11.46 16.79 -7.32
C LYS A 70 12.79 17.28 -6.72
N ASN A 71 13.09 16.89 -5.47
CA ASN A 71 14.28 17.33 -4.73
C ASN A 71 15.60 16.67 -5.19
N GLY A 72 15.57 15.83 -6.22
CA GLY A 72 16.76 15.14 -6.75
C GLY A 72 16.45 14.28 -7.96
N VAL A 73 17.39 13.39 -8.28
CA VAL A 73 17.22 12.33 -9.26
C VAL A 73 16.69 11.09 -8.54
N GLN A 74 15.61 10.52 -9.04
CA GLN A 74 15.00 9.32 -8.47
C GLN A 74 16.00 8.16 -8.31
N ASN A 75 15.77 7.29 -7.33
CA ASN A 75 16.54 6.05 -7.17
C ASN A 75 18.06 6.25 -6.99
N THR A 76 18.47 7.29 -6.27
CA THR A 76 19.89 7.60 -6.01
C THR A 76 20.18 7.75 -4.53
N VAL A 77 21.41 7.45 -4.13
CA VAL A 77 21.90 7.68 -2.76
C VAL A 77 21.73 9.17 -2.36
N GLN A 78 21.98 10.10 -3.31
CA GLN A 78 21.84 11.52 -3.06
C GLN A 78 20.41 11.93 -2.71
N SER A 79 19.41 11.34 -3.40
CA SER A 79 18.00 11.60 -3.10
C SER A 79 17.55 10.94 -1.81
N LEU A 80 18.00 9.71 -1.56
CA LEU A 80 17.75 9.01 -0.30
C LEU A 80 18.21 9.86 0.90
N GLU A 81 19.41 10.43 0.85
CA GLU A 81 19.95 11.27 1.92
C GLU A 81 19.08 12.50 2.21
N LYS A 82 18.56 13.14 1.17
CA LYS A 82 17.67 14.30 1.31
C LYS A 82 16.32 13.88 1.84
N THR A 83 15.77 12.80 1.30
CA THR A 83 14.44 12.31 1.64
C THR A 83 14.39 11.76 3.06
N ALA A 84 15.45 11.08 3.52
CA ALA A 84 15.53 10.59 4.90
C ALA A 84 15.47 11.72 5.95
N GLN A 85 15.85 12.96 5.60
CA GLN A 85 15.70 14.12 6.49
C GLN A 85 14.23 14.48 6.75
N LEU A 86 13.34 14.14 5.82
CA LEU A 86 11.88 14.31 5.94
C LEU A 86 11.22 13.18 6.75
N LYS A 87 12.01 12.17 7.15
CA LYS A 87 11.60 11.05 8.02
C LYS A 87 10.35 10.30 7.52
N PRO A 88 10.31 9.83 6.26
CA PRO A 88 9.26 8.90 5.84
C PRO A 88 9.38 7.57 6.62
N ASP A 89 8.27 6.85 6.79
CA ASP A 89 8.29 5.54 7.41
C ASP A 89 9.10 4.54 6.59
N LEU A 90 8.96 4.61 5.25
CA LEU A 90 9.72 3.83 4.29
C LEU A 90 10.14 4.71 3.11
N VAL A 91 11.24 4.33 2.47
CA VAL A 91 11.62 4.83 1.15
C VAL A 91 11.46 3.68 0.16
N GLU A 92 10.56 3.86 -0.80
CA GLU A 92 10.40 2.93 -1.90
C GLU A 92 11.49 3.17 -2.95
N MET A 93 12.01 2.08 -3.56
CA MET A 93 13.05 2.11 -4.56
C MET A 93 13.06 0.84 -5.40
N ASP A 94 13.60 0.94 -6.62
CA ASP A 94 13.56 -0.10 -7.63
C ASP A 94 14.92 -0.75 -7.87
N VAL A 95 14.96 -2.08 -7.93
CA VAL A 95 16.19 -2.85 -8.16
C VAL A 95 16.08 -3.65 -9.45
N GLN A 96 17.15 -3.63 -10.25
CA GLN A 96 17.28 -4.44 -11.46
C GLN A 96 18.64 -5.17 -11.45
N GLU A 97 18.69 -6.37 -12.07
CA GLU A 97 19.94 -7.11 -12.30
C GLU A 97 20.75 -6.44 -13.42
N THR A 98 22.07 -6.47 -13.31
CA THR A 98 22.99 -5.98 -14.33
C THR A 98 23.51 -7.13 -15.19
N LYS A 99 24.22 -6.83 -16.28
CA LYS A 99 24.83 -7.83 -17.17
C LYS A 99 25.76 -8.83 -16.45
N ASP A 100 26.43 -8.38 -15.42
CA ASP A 100 27.38 -9.17 -14.63
C ASP A 100 26.77 -9.75 -13.34
N GLY A 101 25.43 -9.80 -13.26
CA GLY A 101 24.69 -10.42 -12.16
C GLY A 101 24.77 -9.64 -10.85
N GLN A 102 25.14 -8.35 -10.90
CA GLN A 102 25.06 -7.44 -9.77
C GLN A 102 23.71 -6.69 -9.79
N PHE A 103 23.48 -5.77 -8.85
CA PHE A 103 22.21 -5.09 -8.71
C PHE A 103 22.37 -3.57 -8.69
N VAL A 104 21.54 -2.91 -9.47
CA VAL A 104 21.52 -1.45 -9.65
C VAL A 104 20.17 -0.89 -9.26
N VAL A 105 20.16 0.37 -8.79
CA VAL A 105 18.93 1.05 -8.39
C VAL A 105 18.40 1.88 -9.56
N MET A 106 17.31 1.43 -10.17
CA MET A 106 16.72 2.06 -11.34
C MET A 106 15.29 1.58 -11.63
N HIS A 107 14.37 2.53 -11.87
CA HIS A 107 12.99 2.19 -12.23
C HIS A 107 12.84 1.77 -13.69
N ASP A 108 13.33 2.60 -14.63
CA ASP A 108 13.06 2.43 -16.05
C ASP A 108 13.79 1.19 -16.61
N ALA A 109 13.12 0.46 -17.48
CA ALA A 109 13.71 -0.66 -18.19
C ALA A 109 14.82 -0.24 -19.19
N ASN A 110 14.98 1.07 -19.44
CA ASN A 110 15.93 1.62 -20.40
C ASN A 110 16.51 2.93 -19.85
N LEU A 111 17.81 3.15 -20.01
CA LEU A 111 18.53 4.33 -19.53
C LEU A 111 18.25 5.61 -20.33
N LYS A 112 17.39 5.54 -21.34
CA LYS A 112 17.17 6.65 -22.30
C LYS A 112 16.62 7.92 -21.63
N SER A 113 15.71 7.79 -20.68
CA SER A 113 15.08 8.92 -19.98
C SER A 113 16.08 9.69 -19.14
N LEU A 114 16.85 9.01 -18.31
CA LEU A 114 17.74 9.61 -17.32
C LEU A 114 19.17 9.85 -17.87
N ALA A 115 19.70 8.92 -18.66
CA ALA A 115 21.09 8.96 -19.16
C ALA A 115 21.20 9.27 -20.66
N ARG A 116 20.09 9.28 -21.43
CA ARG A 116 20.08 9.40 -22.90
C ARG A 116 20.81 8.26 -23.62
N ILE A 117 21.01 7.15 -22.97
CA ILE A 117 21.63 5.93 -23.50
C ILE A 117 20.53 4.93 -23.85
N ASN A 118 20.56 4.39 -25.07
CA ASN A 118 19.59 3.37 -25.47
C ASN A 118 20.12 1.97 -25.14
N ALA A 119 20.11 1.64 -23.86
CA ALA A 119 20.50 0.33 -23.30
C ALA A 119 19.62 0.02 -22.09
N THR A 120 19.51 -1.24 -21.71
CA THR A 120 18.87 -1.71 -20.47
C THR A 120 19.95 -1.95 -19.42
N PRO A 121 19.63 -1.99 -18.12
CA PRO A 121 20.60 -2.36 -17.08
C PRO A 121 21.28 -3.70 -17.36
N GLN A 122 20.57 -4.68 -17.91
CA GLN A 122 21.08 -6.01 -18.25
C GLN A 122 22.05 -6.01 -19.45
N ASP A 123 22.19 -4.92 -20.17
CA ASP A 123 23.16 -4.80 -21.26
C ASP A 123 24.53 -4.30 -20.79
N LEU A 124 24.62 -3.75 -19.58
CA LEU A 124 25.80 -3.10 -19.00
C LEU A 124 26.21 -3.74 -17.67
N THR A 125 27.50 -3.71 -17.39
CA THR A 125 28.04 -4.12 -16.08
C THR A 125 27.70 -3.09 -15.01
N LEU A 126 27.81 -3.48 -13.73
CA LEU A 126 27.60 -2.55 -12.62
C LEU A 126 28.58 -1.37 -12.68
N ASP A 127 29.86 -1.62 -13.04
CA ASP A 127 30.86 -0.57 -13.17
C ASP A 127 30.48 0.43 -14.28
N GLU A 128 30.02 -0.03 -15.44
CA GLU A 128 29.56 0.83 -16.53
C GLU A 128 28.35 1.68 -16.09
N LEU A 129 27.41 1.07 -15.36
CA LEU A 129 26.20 1.75 -14.87
C LEU A 129 26.55 2.82 -13.82
N THR A 130 27.33 2.47 -12.80
CA THR A 130 27.69 3.39 -11.72
C THR A 130 28.64 4.51 -12.14
N ASN A 131 29.27 4.38 -13.31
CA ASN A 131 30.03 5.46 -13.95
C ASN A 131 29.16 6.36 -14.87
N THR A 132 27.92 5.99 -15.11
CA THR A 132 26.98 6.73 -15.99
C THR A 132 26.33 7.90 -15.25
N ASP A 133 26.42 9.10 -15.84
CA ASP A 133 25.71 10.28 -15.37
C ASP A 133 24.24 10.24 -15.76
N ILE A 134 23.38 10.60 -14.82
CA ILE A 134 21.92 10.71 -14.97
C ILE A 134 21.41 12.09 -14.57
N TYR A 135 20.34 12.51 -15.22
CA TYR A 135 19.78 13.85 -15.11
C TYR A 135 18.27 13.81 -14.92
N GLU A 136 17.79 14.49 -13.89
CA GLU A 136 16.36 14.66 -13.64
C GLU A 136 16.12 15.90 -12.75
N ASN A 137 14.99 16.59 -12.94
CA ASN A 137 14.56 17.72 -12.13
C ASN A 137 15.63 18.85 -11.98
N GLY A 138 16.56 18.97 -12.93
CA GLY A 138 17.66 19.95 -12.85
C GLY A 138 18.86 19.49 -12.04
N TYR A 139 18.85 18.27 -11.53
CA TYR A 139 19.97 17.65 -10.82
C TYR A 139 20.74 16.70 -11.74
N GLN A 140 22.02 16.53 -11.43
CA GLN A 140 22.89 15.53 -12.06
C GLN A 140 23.55 14.70 -10.96
N THR A 141 23.60 13.39 -11.17
CA THR A 141 24.32 12.45 -10.32
C THR A 141 24.67 11.20 -11.11
N LYS A 142 25.20 10.19 -10.45
CA LYS A 142 25.48 8.87 -11.06
C LYS A 142 24.42 7.85 -10.64
N ILE A 143 24.25 6.81 -11.45
CA ILE A 143 23.43 5.67 -11.08
C ILE A 143 24.04 5.02 -9.83
N SER A 144 23.17 4.65 -8.86
CA SER A 144 23.62 4.03 -7.61
C SER A 144 23.62 2.51 -7.71
N SER A 145 24.65 1.86 -7.17
CA SER A 145 24.60 0.43 -6.91
C SER A 145 23.56 0.13 -5.81
N PHE A 146 22.99 -1.09 -5.79
CA PHE A 146 22.12 -1.45 -4.69
C PHE A 146 22.92 -1.65 -3.38
N ASP A 147 24.17 -2.09 -3.46
CA ASP A 147 25.07 -2.18 -2.29
C ASP A 147 25.22 -0.83 -1.59
N ASP A 148 25.59 0.23 -2.33
CA ASP A 148 25.77 1.58 -1.76
C ASP A 148 24.45 2.16 -1.21
N TYR A 149 23.36 1.93 -1.93
CA TYR A 149 22.04 2.42 -1.53
C TYR A 149 21.58 1.75 -0.22
N LEU A 150 21.69 0.43 -0.12
CA LEU A 150 21.32 -0.33 1.06
C LEU A 150 22.21 0.01 2.26
N GLU A 151 23.53 0.09 2.05
CA GLU A 151 24.47 0.50 3.10
C GLU A 151 24.12 1.90 3.62
N ARG A 152 23.84 2.83 2.71
CA ARG A 152 23.47 4.21 3.11
C ARG A 152 22.14 4.27 3.83
N ALA A 153 21.13 3.55 3.38
CA ALA A 153 19.83 3.45 4.07
C ALA A 153 20.01 2.92 5.50
N ASN A 154 20.79 1.86 5.67
CA ASN A 154 21.11 1.30 6.98
C ASN A 154 21.85 2.29 7.89
N ALA A 155 22.83 3.01 7.35
CA ALA A 155 23.57 4.04 8.10
C ALA A 155 22.67 5.20 8.57
N LEU A 156 21.64 5.53 7.79
CA LEU A 156 20.61 6.52 8.12
C LEU A 156 19.50 5.98 9.01
N ASN A 157 19.49 4.68 9.31
CA ASN A 157 18.38 3.97 9.96
C ASN A 157 17.05 4.16 9.19
N GLN A 158 17.11 4.29 7.87
CA GLN A 158 15.97 4.45 6.99
C GLN A 158 15.53 3.10 6.45
N LYS A 159 14.29 2.70 6.74
CA LYS A 159 13.71 1.48 6.18
C LYS A 159 13.36 1.67 4.71
N LEU A 160 13.47 0.59 3.95
CA LEU A 160 13.18 0.56 2.52
C LEU A 160 11.96 -0.32 2.20
N LEU A 161 11.25 0.04 1.14
CA LEU A 161 10.35 -0.83 0.40
C LEU A 161 11.01 -1.11 -0.96
N ILE A 162 11.56 -2.30 -1.12
CA ILE A 162 12.44 -2.68 -2.23
C ILE A 162 11.62 -3.36 -3.32
N GLU A 163 11.42 -2.66 -4.45
CA GLU A 163 10.79 -3.27 -5.62
C GLU A 163 11.81 -4.05 -6.45
N ILE A 164 11.57 -5.34 -6.61
CA ILE A 164 12.32 -6.16 -7.56
C ILE A 164 11.65 -6.09 -8.92
N LYS A 165 12.32 -5.44 -9.86
CA LYS A 165 11.93 -5.43 -11.28
C LYS A 165 12.46 -6.66 -11.98
N THR A 166 11.62 -7.33 -12.77
CA THR A 166 12.02 -8.49 -13.54
C THR A 166 12.07 -8.17 -15.03
N SER A 167 12.99 -8.79 -15.72
CA SER A 167 13.21 -8.67 -17.16
C SER A 167 13.42 -10.06 -17.79
N LYS A 168 13.06 -10.20 -19.07
CA LYS A 168 13.39 -11.42 -19.83
C LYS A 168 14.90 -11.65 -20.01
N LYS A 169 15.70 -10.64 -19.72
CA LYS A 169 17.16 -10.68 -19.83
C LYS A 169 17.85 -11.07 -18.51
N ASP A 170 17.09 -11.12 -17.41
CA ASP A 170 17.65 -11.48 -16.12
C ASP A 170 18.13 -12.94 -16.10
N SER A 171 19.10 -13.20 -15.25
CA SER A 171 19.58 -14.57 -15.05
C SER A 171 18.48 -15.44 -14.41
N PRO A 172 18.41 -16.73 -14.72
CA PRO A 172 17.44 -17.62 -14.08
C PRO A 172 17.58 -17.71 -12.56
N GLN A 173 18.74 -17.37 -12.04
CA GLN A 173 19.10 -17.41 -10.61
C GLN A 173 19.07 -16.03 -9.94
N MET A 174 18.58 -14.99 -10.63
CA MET A 174 18.61 -13.60 -10.14
C MET A 174 18.09 -13.48 -8.70
N MET A 175 16.89 -14.01 -8.42
CA MET A 175 16.32 -13.95 -7.09
C MET A 175 17.04 -14.76 -6.03
N ASP A 176 17.59 -15.92 -6.41
CA ASP A 176 18.36 -16.75 -5.49
C ASP A 176 19.65 -16.02 -5.08
N HIS A 177 20.37 -15.41 -6.04
CA HIS A 177 21.55 -14.56 -5.78
C HIS A 177 21.19 -13.32 -4.95
N PHE A 178 20.08 -12.66 -5.27
CA PHE A 178 19.63 -11.48 -4.52
C PHE A 178 19.37 -11.82 -3.05
N LEU A 179 18.59 -12.87 -2.80
CA LEU A 179 18.23 -13.28 -1.44
C LEU A 179 19.43 -13.83 -0.66
N GLU A 180 20.30 -14.60 -1.30
CA GLU A 180 21.54 -15.09 -0.69
C GLU A 180 22.42 -13.91 -0.22
N LYS A 181 22.57 -12.87 -1.05
CA LYS A 181 23.42 -11.72 -0.76
C LYS A 181 22.81 -10.76 0.24
N TYR A 182 21.51 -10.48 0.14
CA TYR A 182 20.88 -9.36 0.87
C TYR A 182 19.79 -9.76 1.85
N GLY A 183 19.22 -10.97 1.74
CA GLY A 183 18.03 -11.37 2.51
C GLY A 183 18.21 -11.24 4.01
N ALA A 184 19.37 -11.66 4.55
CA ALA A 184 19.67 -11.53 5.98
C ALA A 184 19.72 -10.05 6.44
N THR A 185 20.27 -9.17 5.60
CA THR A 185 20.35 -7.72 5.87
C THR A 185 18.96 -7.09 5.81
N ILE A 186 18.16 -7.44 4.78
CA ILE A 186 16.77 -6.97 4.62
C ILE A 186 15.95 -7.30 5.87
N LYS A 187 15.99 -8.55 6.33
CA LYS A 187 15.32 -8.97 7.56
C LYS A 187 15.82 -8.22 8.78
N LYS A 188 17.14 -8.16 8.96
CA LYS A 188 17.80 -7.55 10.13
C LYS A 188 17.40 -6.10 10.35
N TYR A 189 17.29 -5.31 9.26
CA TYR A 189 16.97 -3.88 9.32
C TYR A 189 15.48 -3.59 9.14
N GLY A 190 14.66 -4.63 8.96
CA GLY A 190 13.21 -4.50 8.81
C GLY A 190 12.80 -3.81 7.50
N HIS A 191 13.59 -3.99 6.45
CA HIS A 191 13.17 -3.60 5.11
C HIS A 191 12.05 -4.49 4.62
N GLN A 192 11.28 -4.00 3.66
CA GLN A 192 10.18 -4.71 3.03
C GLN A 192 10.46 -4.86 1.55
N MET A 193 9.80 -5.82 0.91
CA MET A 193 9.97 -6.08 -0.51
C MET A 193 8.64 -5.98 -1.26
N GLN A 194 8.69 -5.70 -2.55
CA GLN A 194 7.52 -5.77 -3.43
C GLN A 194 7.92 -6.15 -4.86
N SER A 195 7.00 -6.67 -5.63
CA SER A 195 7.18 -6.94 -7.07
C SER A 195 5.85 -7.11 -7.80
N LEU A 196 5.86 -6.81 -9.10
CA LEU A 196 4.80 -7.20 -10.05
C LEU A 196 4.88 -8.68 -10.43
N ASP A 197 6.02 -9.32 -10.19
CA ASP A 197 6.23 -10.72 -10.54
C ASP A 197 5.91 -11.63 -9.35
N TYR A 198 4.87 -12.46 -9.51
CA TYR A 198 4.46 -13.40 -8.48
C TYR A 198 5.57 -14.40 -8.10
N HIS A 199 6.44 -14.75 -9.06
CA HIS A 199 7.57 -15.63 -8.79
C HIS A 199 8.56 -15.04 -7.78
N VAL A 200 8.77 -13.72 -7.81
CA VAL A 200 9.56 -13.00 -6.79
C VAL A 200 8.92 -13.16 -5.41
N ILE A 201 7.59 -12.97 -5.33
CA ILE A 201 6.86 -13.13 -4.06
C ILE A 201 7.06 -14.54 -3.48
N ASP A 202 6.89 -15.57 -4.30
CA ASP A 202 7.08 -16.97 -3.87
C ASP A 202 8.53 -17.24 -3.42
N LYS A 203 9.52 -16.67 -4.11
CA LYS A 203 10.95 -16.82 -3.74
C LYS A 203 11.26 -16.17 -2.39
N VAL A 204 10.74 -14.97 -2.13
CA VAL A 204 10.91 -14.27 -0.83
C VAL A 204 10.27 -15.09 0.29
N LEU A 205 9.02 -15.52 0.11
CA LEU A 205 8.30 -16.32 1.11
C LEU A 205 8.96 -17.68 1.38
N ALA A 206 9.55 -18.29 0.36
CA ALA A 206 10.30 -19.56 0.48
C ALA A 206 11.65 -19.36 1.20
N TYR A 207 12.31 -18.21 1.00
CA TYR A 207 13.57 -17.87 1.68
C TYR A 207 13.33 -17.59 3.15
N ASP A 208 12.41 -16.66 3.48
CA ASP A 208 12.03 -16.32 4.85
C ASP A 208 10.67 -15.61 4.87
N SER A 209 9.66 -16.26 5.42
CA SER A 209 8.30 -15.74 5.50
C SER A 209 8.12 -14.57 6.47
N GLU A 210 9.13 -14.22 7.26
CA GLU A 210 9.11 -13.04 8.14
C GLU A 210 9.56 -11.76 7.43
N ILE A 211 10.10 -11.85 6.20
CA ILE A 211 10.35 -10.66 5.37
C ILE A 211 9.01 -10.20 4.78
N PRO A 212 8.53 -8.99 5.13
CA PRO A 212 7.28 -8.49 4.56
C PRO A 212 7.43 -8.32 3.05
N VAL A 213 6.53 -8.94 2.28
CA VAL A 213 6.54 -8.87 0.83
C VAL A 213 5.15 -8.55 0.28
N TYR A 214 5.08 -7.61 -0.67
CA TYR A 214 3.84 -7.10 -1.25
C TYR A 214 3.75 -7.42 -2.74
N PHE A 215 2.56 -7.83 -3.17
CA PHE A 215 2.30 -8.06 -4.59
C PHE A 215 1.76 -6.78 -5.23
N ILE A 216 2.46 -6.24 -6.23
CA ILE A 216 2.05 -5.02 -6.92
C ILE A 216 0.97 -5.35 -7.94
N LEU A 217 -0.14 -4.63 -7.87
CA LEU A 217 -1.25 -4.72 -8.81
C LEU A 217 -1.48 -3.36 -9.48
N PRO A 218 -1.04 -3.20 -10.74
CA PRO A 218 -1.24 -1.94 -11.47
C PRO A 218 -2.69 -1.76 -11.93
N TYR A 219 -3.48 -2.85 -11.98
CA TYR A 219 -4.86 -2.84 -12.43
C TYR A 219 -5.71 -3.79 -11.59
N ASN A 220 -6.93 -3.35 -11.24
CA ASN A 220 -7.91 -4.16 -10.51
C ASN A 220 -8.78 -4.97 -11.48
N SER A 221 -8.27 -6.01 -12.09
CA SER A 221 -9.05 -6.88 -12.97
C SER A 221 -9.49 -8.19 -12.30
N VAL A 222 -8.71 -8.72 -11.38
CA VAL A 222 -8.98 -9.96 -10.64
C VAL A 222 -8.29 -9.86 -9.28
N PHE A 223 -8.96 -10.32 -8.20
CA PHE A 223 -8.32 -10.45 -6.90
C PHE A 223 -7.40 -11.70 -6.89
N PRO A 224 -6.09 -11.57 -7.04
CA PRO A 224 -5.19 -12.71 -7.00
C PRO A 224 -5.04 -13.18 -5.56
N ARG A 225 -5.17 -14.48 -5.34
CA ARG A 225 -4.90 -15.06 -4.02
C ARG A 225 -3.40 -15.30 -3.89
N THR A 226 -2.78 -14.65 -2.92
CA THR A 226 -1.36 -14.80 -2.60
C THR A 226 -1.16 -14.97 -1.10
N LYS A 227 0.00 -15.50 -0.70
CA LYS A 227 0.46 -15.54 0.70
C LYS A 227 1.33 -14.32 1.05
N ALA A 228 1.43 -13.32 0.17
CA ALA A 228 2.12 -12.08 0.43
C ALA A 228 1.58 -11.40 1.69
N THR A 229 2.39 -10.56 2.33
CA THR A 229 1.99 -9.73 3.47
C THR A 229 0.83 -8.79 3.09
N GLY A 230 0.77 -8.37 1.82
CA GLY A 230 -0.27 -7.50 1.33
C GLY A 230 -0.13 -7.22 -0.17
N TYR A 231 -0.81 -6.18 -0.58
CA TYR A 231 -0.83 -5.68 -1.96
C TYR A 231 -0.40 -4.23 -2.02
N THR A 232 0.21 -3.86 -3.13
CA THR A 232 0.48 -2.46 -3.49
C THR A 232 -0.30 -2.12 -4.76
N MET A 233 -1.23 -1.17 -4.67
CA MET A 233 -2.18 -0.88 -5.76
C MET A 233 -2.12 0.56 -6.23
N GLU A 234 -2.35 0.75 -7.53
CA GLU A 234 -2.55 2.06 -8.13
C GLU A 234 -3.91 2.65 -7.68
N TYR A 235 -3.92 3.91 -7.18
CA TYR A 235 -5.07 4.51 -6.49
C TYR A 235 -6.32 4.66 -7.38
N SER A 236 -6.16 4.88 -8.67
CA SER A 236 -7.29 5.09 -9.58
C SER A 236 -8.06 3.79 -9.83
N THR A 237 -7.38 2.65 -9.76
CA THR A 237 -7.96 1.32 -9.96
C THR A 237 -8.47 0.67 -8.68
N LEU A 238 -8.12 1.22 -7.52
CA LEU A 238 -8.57 0.72 -6.23
C LEU A 238 -10.07 0.99 -6.05
N ASP A 239 -10.82 -0.04 -5.72
CA ASP A 239 -12.26 0.02 -5.47
C ASP A 239 -12.69 -0.75 -4.20
N GLU A 240 -13.94 -0.54 -3.78
CA GLU A 240 -14.50 -1.18 -2.60
C GLU A 240 -14.62 -2.70 -2.75
N TYR A 241 -14.78 -3.22 -3.96
CA TYR A 241 -14.84 -4.66 -4.18
C TYR A 241 -13.53 -5.34 -3.82
N PHE A 242 -12.40 -4.73 -4.22
CA PHE A 242 -11.09 -5.24 -3.86
C PHE A 242 -10.86 -5.17 -2.35
N VAL A 243 -11.15 -4.02 -1.74
CA VAL A 243 -10.97 -3.79 -0.31
C VAL A 243 -11.85 -4.71 0.54
N ASN A 244 -13.11 -4.91 0.17
CA ASN A 244 -14.01 -5.85 0.86
C ASN A 244 -13.49 -7.30 0.80
N LYS A 245 -12.81 -7.67 -0.27
CA LYS A 245 -12.13 -8.97 -0.36
C LYS A 245 -10.91 -9.02 0.54
N LEU A 246 -10.14 -7.95 0.60
CA LEU A 246 -8.95 -7.84 1.43
C LEU A 246 -9.29 -7.94 2.92
N TRP A 247 -10.40 -7.33 3.37
CA TRP A 247 -10.87 -7.40 4.76
C TRP A 247 -11.17 -8.83 5.26
N THR A 248 -11.35 -9.78 4.35
CA THR A 248 -11.50 -11.20 4.73
C THR A 248 -10.15 -11.90 4.97
N THR A 249 -9.06 -11.17 4.82
CA THR A 249 -7.68 -11.64 5.01
C THR A 249 -6.96 -10.68 5.94
N ASP A 250 -5.88 -11.11 6.60
CA ASP A 250 -5.03 -10.23 7.42
C ASP A 250 -3.98 -9.51 6.57
N GLN A 251 -4.24 -9.34 5.25
CA GLN A 251 -3.30 -8.74 4.32
C GLN A 251 -3.42 -7.22 4.28
N LYS A 252 -2.29 -6.55 4.15
CA LYS A 252 -2.16 -5.10 4.12
C LYS A 252 -2.35 -4.51 2.73
N LEU A 253 -2.68 -3.22 2.69
CA LEU A 253 -2.85 -2.45 1.47
C LEU A 253 -1.95 -1.23 1.45
N TYR A 254 -1.03 -1.16 0.48
CA TYR A 254 -0.32 0.06 0.12
C TYR A 254 -0.90 0.64 -1.16
N VAL A 255 -0.95 1.97 -1.25
CA VAL A 255 -1.57 2.67 -2.40
C VAL A 255 -0.56 3.63 -3.03
N TRP A 256 -0.46 3.63 -4.35
CA TRP A 256 0.40 4.52 -5.15
C TRP A 256 -0.33 5.09 -6.38
N THR A 257 -0.01 6.27 -6.91
CA THR A 257 0.80 7.28 -6.27
C THR A 257 -0.12 8.32 -5.66
N VAL A 258 -0.01 8.59 -4.36
CA VAL A 258 -0.87 9.52 -3.61
C VAL A 258 -0.26 10.91 -3.65
N ASN A 259 -0.65 11.72 -4.64
CA ASN A 259 -0.07 13.03 -4.93
C ASN A 259 -1.09 14.19 -4.87
N SER A 260 -2.27 13.94 -4.29
CA SER A 260 -3.32 14.95 -4.14
C SER A 260 -4.19 14.64 -2.93
N SER A 261 -4.89 15.65 -2.40
CA SER A 261 -5.87 15.45 -1.33
C SER A 261 -6.98 14.47 -1.73
N GLU A 262 -7.40 14.45 -3.00
CA GLU A 262 -8.40 13.51 -3.50
C GLU A 262 -7.91 12.06 -3.41
N SER A 263 -6.66 11.78 -3.86
CA SER A 263 -6.07 10.44 -3.76
C SER A 263 -5.81 10.04 -2.32
N PHE A 264 -5.43 10.99 -1.45
CA PHE A 264 -5.29 10.80 -0.01
C PHE A 264 -6.62 10.41 0.64
N ASP A 265 -7.67 11.22 0.45
CA ASP A 265 -9.02 10.96 0.99
C ASP A 265 -9.54 9.58 0.54
N LYS A 266 -9.33 9.23 -0.73
CA LYS A 266 -9.70 7.92 -1.25
C LYS A 266 -8.94 6.79 -0.56
N ALA A 267 -7.62 6.92 -0.40
CA ALA A 267 -6.78 5.91 0.25
C ALA A 267 -7.16 5.72 1.72
N VAL A 268 -7.40 6.81 2.48
CA VAL A 268 -7.88 6.75 3.87
C VAL A 268 -9.25 6.08 3.95
N ARG A 269 -10.21 6.50 3.13
CA ARG A 269 -11.57 5.96 3.11
C ARG A 269 -11.60 4.46 2.82
N LEU A 270 -10.67 3.98 2.00
CA LEU A 270 -10.54 2.57 1.63
C LEU A 270 -9.61 1.79 2.58
N GLY A 271 -9.13 2.41 3.66
CA GLY A 271 -8.36 1.73 4.70
C GLY A 271 -6.95 1.33 4.27
N ALA A 272 -6.25 2.17 3.51
CA ALA A 272 -4.86 1.92 3.15
C ALA A 272 -3.95 1.91 4.39
N ASP A 273 -3.11 0.88 4.52
CA ASP A 273 -2.08 0.76 5.56
C ASP A 273 -0.82 1.58 5.25
N GLY A 274 -0.65 2.00 3.99
CA GLY A 274 0.47 2.84 3.58
C GLY A 274 0.21 3.58 2.27
N MET A 275 0.83 4.74 2.14
CA MET A 275 0.70 5.63 0.99
C MET A 275 2.05 5.95 0.39
N ILE A 276 2.25 5.56 -0.85
CA ILE A 276 3.45 5.85 -1.64
C ILE A 276 3.21 7.16 -2.38
N THR A 277 4.10 8.15 -2.19
CA THR A 277 3.91 9.51 -2.69
C THR A 277 5.20 10.15 -3.22
N ASP A 278 5.05 11.04 -4.21
CA ASP A 278 6.11 11.95 -4.66
C ASP A 278 6.12 13.27 -3.85
N ASP A 279 5.14 13.46 -2.92
CA ASP A 279 4.99 14.65 -2.08
C ASP A 279 4.81 14.27 -0.61
N LEU A 280 5.94 14.00 0.07
CA LEU A 280 5.94 13.59 1.48
C LEU A 280 5.31 14.64 2.39
N GLU A 281 5.63 15.92 2.18
CA GLU A 281 5.19 17.00 3.07
C GLU A 281 3.65 17.13 3.03
N MET A 282 3.06 17.01 1.83
CA MET A 282 1.60 17.02 1.66
C MET A 282 0.96 15.85 2.41
N VAL A 283 1.43 14.61 2.18
CA VAL A 283 0.82 13.42 2.81
C VAL A 283 1.04 13.41 4.32
N GLN A 284 2.25 13.75 4.81
CA GLN A 284 2.54 13.83 6.25
C GLN A 284 1.68 14.88 6.94
N SER A 285 1.49 16.06 6.31
CA SER A 285 0.61 17.10 6.83
C SER A 285 -0.83 16.63 6.95
N GLN A 286 -1.36 15.94 5.93
CA GLN A 286 -2.73 15.42 5.95
C GLN A 286 -2.91 14.28 6.96
N VAL A 287 -1.92 13.40 7.11
CA VAL A 287 -1.91 12.37 8.15
C VAL A 287 -1.96 13.00 9.54
N THR A 288 -1.14 14.02 9.79
CA THR A 288 -1.12 14.74 11.07
C THR A 288 -2.47 15.44 11.34
N MET A 289 -3.04 16.12 10.34
CA MET A 289 -4.37 16.75 10.48
C MET A 289 -5.45 15.72 10.79
N ALA A 290 -5.40 14.56 10.13
CA ALA A 290 -6.36 13.49 10.38
C ALA A 290 -6.27 12.91 11.80
N GLN A 291 -5.10 12.95 12.43
CA GLN A 291 -4.90 12.50 13.82
C GLN A 291 -5.34 13.52 14.86
N ASP A 292 -5.09 14.81 14.60
CA ASP A 292 -5.27 15.89 15.59
C ASP A 292 -6.66 16.52 15.53
N ASP A 293 -7.44 16.30 14.46
CA ASP A 293 -8.72 16.98 14.23
C ASP A 293 -9.91 16.04 14.38
N PRO A 294 -10.68 16.14 15.49
CA PRO A 294 -11.95 15.43 15.66
C PRO A 294 -12.97 15.76 14.54
N GLU A 295 -12.93 16.98 13.99
CA GLU A 295 -13.80 17.38 12.87
C GLU A 295 -13.47 16.63 11.57
N TYR A 296 -12.20 16.26 11.36
CA TYR A 296 -11.80 15.44 10.21
C TYR A 296 -12.38 14.03 10.30
N THR A 297 -12.38 13.43 11.48
CA THR A 297 -13.05 12.16 11.75
C THR A 297 -14.56 12.28 11.55
N GLU A 298 -15.18 13.40 11.99
CA GLU A 298 -16.59 13.70 11.77
C GLU A 298 -16.91 13.93 10.29
N LEU A 299 -16.02 14.58 9.54
CA LEU A 299 -16.13 14.76 8.09
C LEU A 299 -16.07 13.43 7.34
N LEU A 300 -15.17 12.51 7.74
CA LEU A 300 -15.09 11.16 7.17
C LEU A 300 -16.35 10.35 7.49
N LEU A 301 -16.85 10.43 8.72
CA LEU A 301 -18.12 9.83 9.14
C LEU A 301 -19.31 10.42 8.35
N LYS A 302 -19.34 11.74 8.15
CA LYS A 302 -20.36 12.41 7.35
C LYS A 302 -20.32 11.97 5.89
N LYS A 303 -19.14 11.91 5.28
CA LYS A 303 -18.97 11.39 3.91
C LYS A 303 -19.35 9.90 3.81
N ALA A 304 -19.04 9.09 4.83
CA ALA A 304 -19.48 7.70 4.90
C ALA A 304 -20.99 7.58 5.06
N MET A 305 -21.62 8.47 5.84
CA MET A 305 -23.08 8.52 6.02
C MET A 305 -23.81 9.00 4.78
N GLU A 306 -23.27 9.96 4.02
CA GLU A 306 -23.81 10.40 2.72
C GLU A 306 -23.88 9.24 1.71
N PHE A 307 -23.04 8.21 1.87
CA PHE A 307 -23.12 6.98 1.07
C PHE A 307 -24.34 6.10 1.41
N PHE A 308 -24.91 6.24 2.60
CA PHE A 308 -26.10 5.52 3.06
C PHE A 308 -27.40 6.30 2.93
N ASP A 309 -27.35 7.57 2.51
CA ASP A 309 -28.56 8.35 2.18
C ASP A 309 -29.07 7.93 0.78
N PHE A 310 -29.98 6.95 0.81
CA PHE A 310 -30.87 6.58 -0.28
C PHE A 310 -32.20 7.33 -0.17
#